data_1ace8e0c5ec4f42c210599c1349d9b31
#
_entry.id   1ace8e0c5ec4f42c210599c1349d9b31
#
_cell.length_a   1.000
_cell.length_b   1.000
_cell.length_c   1.000
_cell.angle_alpha   90.00
_cell.angle_beta   90.00
_cell.angle_gamma   90.00
#
_symmetry.space_group_name_H-M   'P 1'
#
loop_
_entity.id
_entity.type
_entity.pdbx_description
1 polymer ?
#
loop_
_entity_poly.entity_id
_entity_poly.type
_entity_poly.pdbx_seq_one_letter_code
_entity_poly.pdbx_strand_id
1 'polypeptide(L)'
;MTKHITLKFLLLAVLVAMVALSGCEDQAALRRAERKTQEQPPPPSPEEIAQKIIADAQLNAPVPEEGSSLPPSVRQTMLDLLRREKNRLQGTEDGDQALAIVARKVDDRLRQYERAELWEHVLTLSDAHLIFKPGSRQFNHTRDKALTELRKPRVTVKGLPEFGGQKIAILSFYLPMTNETYLEHMAFGEEKYGVRLLGVFGEDRGVRMEYLETGERFIAYVPSAR
;
A
#
# COMPACT_ATOMS: atom_id res chain seq x y z
N MET A 1 53.09 2.03 78.40
CA MET A 1 52.37 2.93 77.46
C MET A 1 52.40 2.47 75.98
N THR A 2 52.87 1.29 75.63
CA THR A 2 53.13 0.85 74.26
C THR A 2 52.01 -0.02 73.64
N LYS A 3 51.08 -0.57 74.45
CA LYS A 3 49.98 -1.45 73.95
C LYS A 3 48.82 -0.72 73.31
N HIS A 4 48.58 0.53 73.56
CA HIS A 4 47.49 1.32 73.02
C HIS A 4 47.73 1.89 71.60
N ILE A 5 49.03 2.04 71.23
CA ILE A 5 49.39 2.61 69.94
C ILE A 5 49.26 1.58 68.85
N THR A 6 49.61 0.31 69.10
CA THR A 6 49.49 -0.79 68.14
C THR A 6 48.05 -1.11 67.78
N LEU A 7 47.11 -0.99 68.73
CA LEU A 7 45.67 -1.25 68.48
C LEU A 7 45.05 -0.19 67.57
N LYS A 8 45.46 1.07 67.74
CA LYS A 8 44.96 2.17 66.90
C LYS A 8 45.45 2.08 65.48
N PHE A 9 46.69 1.66 65.24
CA PHE A 9 47.22 1.49 63.90
C PHE A 9 46.58 0.29 63.20
N LEU A 10 46.26 -0.80 63.92
CA LEU A 10 45.59 -1.96 63.34
C LEU A 10 44.17 -1.60 62.95
N LEU A 11 43.42 -0.81 63.75
CA LEU A 11 42.06 -0.38 63.46
C LEU A 11 42.03 0.56 62.26
N LEU A 12 43.04 1.47 62.11
CA LEU A 12 43.13 2.37 60.99
C LEU A 12 43.45 1.62 59.67
N ALA A 13 44.29 0.61 59.74
CA ALA A 13 44.63 -0.23 58.58
C ALA A 13 43.42 -1.06 58.08
N VAL A 14 42.61 -1.60 58.99
CA VAL A 14 41.40 -2.31 58.64
C VAL A 14 40.32 -1.39 58.03
N LEU A 15 40.19 -0.15 58.53
CA LEU A 15 39.25 0.84 58.00
C LEU A 15 39.63 1.28 56.59
N VAL A 16 40.95 1.49 56.33
CA VAL A 16 41.44 1.84 54.98
C VAL A 16 41.28 0.67 54.02
N ALA A 17 41.47 -0.57 54.46
CA ALA A 17 41.23 -1.75 53.62
C ALA A 17 39.76 -1.95 53.27
N MET A 18 38.81 -1.68 54.20
CA MET A 18 37.39 -1.74 53.92
C MET A 18 36.93 -0.67 52.92
N VAL A 19 37.46 0.56 53.00
CA VAL A 19 37.12 1.62 52.04
C VAL A 19 37.70 1.33 50.65
N ALA A 20 38.86 0.70 50.58
CA ALA A 20 39.44 0.30 49.28
C ALA A 20 38.72 -0.86 48.61
N LEU A 21 38.12 -1.78 49.36
CA LEU A 21 37.34 -2.90 48.84
C LEU A 21 35.95 -2.46 48.37
N SER A 22 35.26 -1.54 49.03
CA SER A 22 33.96 -1.03 48.61
C SER A 22 34.07 -0.14 47.34
N GLY A 23 35.20 0.57 47.14
CA GLY A 23 35.39 1.35 45.92
C GLY A 23 35.64 0.54 44.64
N CYS A 24 36.11 -0.71 44.76
CA CYS A 24 36.32 -1.58 43.59
C CYS A 24 35.06 -2.23 43.04
N GLU A 25 34.06 -2.50 43.87
CA GLU A 25 32.80 -3.10 43.43
C GLU A 25 31.94 -2.08 42.65
N ASP A 26 31.92 -0.80 43.12
CA ASP A 26 31.19 0.27 42.44
C ASP A 26 31.79 0.60 41.06
N GLN A 27 33.12 0.60 40.92
CA GLN A 27 33.76 0.82 39.63
C GLN A 27 33.54 -0.33 38.65
N ALA A 28 33.49 -1.59 39.14
CA ALA A 28 33.20 -2.73 38.30
C ALA A 28 31.71 -2.75 37.84
N ALA A 29 30.80 -2.31 38.72
CA ALA A 29 29.39 -2.15 38.39
C ALA A 29 29.16 -1.02 37.36
N LEU A 30 29.85 0.15 37.52
CA LEU A 30 29.80 1.26 36.57
C LEU A 30 30.36 0.84 35.19
N ARG A 31 31.53 0.19 35.14
CA ARG A 31 32.08 -0.32 33.88
C ARG A 31 31.22 -1.39 33.20
N ARG A 32 30.47 -2.20 33.96
CA ARG A 32 29.49 -3.15 33.42
C ARG A 32 28.25 -2.44 32.89
N ALA A 33 27.79 -1.39 33.55
CA ALA A 33 26.71 -0.54 33.10
C ALA A 33 27.09 0.23 31.82
N GLU A 34 28.31 0.82 31.78
CA GLU A 34 28.84 1.49 30.59
C GLU A 34 29.01 0.53 29.40
N ARG A 35 29.53 -0.70 29.62
CA ARG A 35 29.61 -1.73 28.55
C ARG A 35 28.24 -2.17 28.04
N LYS A 36 27.23 -2.34 28.93
CA LYS A 36 25.86 -2.66 28.52
C LYS A 36 25.21 -1.54 27.72
N THR A 37 25.54 -0.30 28.01
CA THR A 37 25.05 0.87 27.25
C THR A 37 25.75 1.00 25.89
N GLN A 38 27.02 0.56 25.78
CA GLN A 38 27.78 0.53 24.51
C GLN A 38 27.44 -0.66 23.59
N GLU A 39 26.87 -1.74 24.13
CA GLU A 39 26.48 -2.93 23.33
C GLU A 39 25.08 -2.83 22.75
N GLN A 40 24.25 -1.86 23.15
CA GLN A 40 22.98 -1.62 22.50
C GLN A 40 23.20 -0.86 21.18
N PRO A 41 22.84 -1.44 20.05
CA PRO A 41 22.87 -0.70 18.79
C PRO A 41 22.04 0.57 18.94
N PRO A 42 22.44 1.67 18.33
CA PRO A 42 21.66 2.91 18.38
C PRO A 42 20.24 2.63 17.91
N PRO A 43 19.23 3.30 18.46
CA PRO A 43 17.86 3.16 18.01
C PRO A 43 17.78 3.43 16.49
N PRO A 44 16.96 2.69 15.76
CA PRO A 44 16.87 2.84 14.30
C PRO A 44 16.41 4.26 13.95
N SER A 45 17.01 4.84 12.93
CA SER A 45 16.63 6.17 12.42
C SER A 45 15.22 6.15 11.81
N PRO A 46 14.55 7.32 11.68
CA PRO A 46 13.25 7.42 11.01
C PRO A 46 13.27 6.84 9.59
N GLU A 47 14.37 7.00 8.86
CA GLU A 47 14.58 6.47 7.53
C GLU A 47 14.64 4.94 7.54
N GLU A 48 15.36 4.33 8.48
CA GLU A 48 15.45 2.87 8.63
C GLU A 48 14.10 2.27 9.00
N ILE A 49 13.36 2.90 9.91
CA ILE A 49 11.99 2.52 10.27
C ILE A 49 11.09 2.56 9.03
N ALA A 50 11.13 3.67 8.29
CA ALA A 50 10.32 3.85 7.08
C ALA A 50 10.67 2.83 6.01
N GLN A 51 11.95 2.57 5.73
CA GLN A 51 12.40 1.60 4.74
C GLN A 51 11.93 0.19 5.07
N LYS A 52 11.95 -0.18 6.33
CA LYS A 52 11.40 -1.47 6.77
C LYS A 52 9.91 -1.58 6.46
N ILE A 53 9.11 -0.57 6.82
CA ILE A 53 7.66 -0.56 6.56
C ILE A 53 7.39 -0.62 5.05
N ILE A 54 8.14 0.16 4.26
CA ILE A 54 8.02 0.20 2.79
C ILE A 54 8.34 -1.18 2.18
N ALA A 55 9.36 -1.88 2.70
CA ALA A 55 9.71 -3.23 2.25
C ALA A 55 8.63 -4.24 2.65
N ASP A 56 8.20 -4.24 3.91
CA ASP A 56 7.19 -5.15 4.44
C ASP A 56 5.82 -4.96 3.75
N ALA A 57 5.46 -3.70 3.41
CA ALA A 57 4.27 -3.37 2.64
C ALA A 57 4.43 -3.55 1.12
N GLN A 58 5.60 -4.01 0.64
CA GLN A 58 5.93 -4.20 -0.77
C GLN A 58 5.76 -2.94 -1.65
N LEU A 59 5.88 -1.75 -1.07
CA LEU A 59 5.73 -0.48 -1.79
C LEU A 59 6.88 -0.19 -2.77
N ASN A 60 7.95 -0.99 -2.77
CA ASN A 60 9.06 -0.93 -3.73
C ASN A 60 8.95 -1.98 -4.85
N ALA A 61 7.93 -2.84 -4.82
CA ALA A 61 7.72 -3.84 -5.87
C ALA A 61 7.63 -3.18 -7.26
N PRO A 62 8.07 -3.83 -8.35
CA PRO A 62 7.89 -3.29 -9.70
C PRO A 62 6.41 -3.03 -9.99
N VAL A 63 6.14 -2.10 -10.92
CA VAL A 63 4.76 -1.87 -11.39
C VAL A 63 4.29 -3.15 -12.09
N PRO A 64 3.14 -3.71 -11.67
CA PRO A 64 2.61 -4.92 -12.31
C PRO A 64 2.28 -4.67 -13.79
N GLU A 65 2.19 -5.73 -14.56
CA GLU A 65 1.71 -5.66 -15.94
C GLU A 65 0.24 -5.26 -16.00
N GLU A 66 -0.16 -4.68 -17.14
CA GLU A 66 -1.55 -4.31 -17.39
C GLU A 66 -2.48 -5.53 -17.26
N GLY A 67 -3.59 -5.35 -16.55
CA GLY A 67 -4.56 -6.42 -16.31
C GLY A 67 -4.22 -7.36 -15.14
N SER A 68 -3.10 -7.15 -14.45
CA SER A 68 -2.83 -7.89 -13.21
C SER A 68 -3.79 -7.48 -12.10
N SER A 69 -4.45 -8.45 -11.47
CA SER A 69 -5.31 -8.21 -10.31
C SER A 69 -4.52 -8.30 -9.01
N LEU A 70 -4.94 -7.53 -8.01
CA LEU A 70 -4.39 -7.62 -6.66
C LEU A 70 -5.26 -8.56 -5.81
N PRO A 71 -4.74 -9.72 -5.36
CA PRO A 71 -5.52 -10.62 -4.52
C PRO A 71 -6.06 -9.90 -3.27
N PRO A 72 -7.33 -10.10 -2.90
CA PRO A 72 -7.94 -9.43 -1.74
C PRO A 72 -7.16 -9.65 -0.44
N SER A 73 -6.56 -10.83 -0.26
CA SER A 73 -5.72 -11.16 0.90
C SER A 73 -4.46 -10.29 0.96
N VAL A 74 -3.79 -10.04 -0.17
CA VAL A 74 -2.60 -9.18 -0.25
C VAL A 74 -2.96 -7.74 0.08
N ARG A 75 -4.07 -7.23 -0.49
CA ARG A 75 -4.62 -5.91 -0.18
C ARG A 75 -4.86 -5.75 1.31
N GLN A 76 -5.59 -6.68 1.92
CA GLN A 76 -5.93 -6.61 3.34
C GLN A 76 -4.68 -6.65 4.23
N THR A 77 -3.75 -7.57 3.94
CA THR A 77 -2.48 -7.69 4.67
C THR A 77 -1.68 -6.39 4.66
N MET A 78 -1.57 -5.74 3.50
CA MET A 78 -0.88 -4.45 3.37
C MET A 78 -1.56 -3.35 4.20
N LEU A 79 -2.89 -3.22 4.11
CA LEU A 79 -3.63 -2.18 4.84
C LEU A 79 -3.55 -2.41 6.36
N ASP A 80 -3.63 -3.64 6.82
CA ASP A 80 -3.52 -3.97 8.23
C ASP A 80 -2.10 -3.73 8.78
N LEU A 81 -1.06 -4.04 7.99
CA LEU A 81 0.32 -3.67 8.31
C LEU A 81 0.45 -2.15 8.51
N LEU A 82 0.00 -1.36 7.54
CA LEU A 82 0.11 0.10 7.60
C LEU A 82 -0.67 0.71 8.78
N ARG A 83 -1.87 0.20 9.09
CA ARG A 83 -2.65 0.62 10.28
C ARG A 83 -1.91 0.30 11.57
N ARG A 84 -1.38 -0.91 11.70
CA ARG A 84 -0.62 -1.34 12.88
C ARG A 84 0.61 -0.49 13.09
N GLU A 85 1.41 -0.26 12.04
CA GLU A 85 2.63 0.54 12.14
C GLU A 85 2.32 2.01 12.43
N LYS A 86 1.27 2.60 11.84
CA LYS A 86 0.80 3.93 12.21
C LYS A 86 0.46 4.01 13.70
N ASN A 87 -0.36 3.09 14.21
CA ASN A 87 -0.77 3.09 15.62
C ASN A 87 0.41 2.93 16.58
N ARG A 88 1.45 2.18 16.16
CA ARG A 88 2.67 1.95 16.96
C ARG A 88 3.57 3.17 17.02
N LEU A 89 3.69 3.92 15.92
CA LEU A 89 4.69 4.98 15.74
C LEU A 89 4.14 6.38 16.00
N GLN A 90 2.84 6.59 15.83
CA GLN A 90 2.20 7.89 15.97
C GLN A 90 2.42 8.49 17.38
N GLY A 91 2.81 9.76 17.41
CA GLY A 91 3.04 10.52 18.65
C GLY A 91 4.49 10.49 19.18
N THR A 92 5.40 9.81 18.47
CA THR A 92 6.84 9.93 18.71
C THR A 92 7.48 10.71 17.56
N GLU A 93 8.50 11.54 17.83
CA GLU A 93 9.13 12.38 16.82
C GLU A 93 9.68 11.55 15.65
N ASP A 94 10.49 10.55 15.95
CA ASP A 94 11.06 9.64 14.93
C ASP A 94 9.98 8.84 14.20
N GLY A 95 8.94 8.42 14.93
CA GLY A 95 7.81 7.69 14.38
C GLY A 95 7.00 8.54 13.40
N ASP A 96 6.68 9.77 13.76
CA ASP A 96 5.93 10.69 12.91
C ASP A 96 6.72 11.06 11.65
N GLN A 97 8.06 11.22 11.74
CA GLN A 97 8.94 11.41 10.60
C GLN A 97 8.95 10.16 9.69
N ALA A 98 9.10 8.97 10.26
CA ALA A 98 9.03 7.72 9.51
C ALA A 98 7.70 7.54 8.78
N LEU A 99 6.57 7.81 9.45
CA LEU A 99 5.23 7.75 8.85
C LEU A 99 5.05 8.77 7.71
N ALA A 100 5.66 9.95 7.81
CA ALA A 100 5.63 10.94 6.73
C ALA A 100 6.39 10.44 5.47
N ILE A 101 7.52 9.74 5.65
CA ILE A 101 8.27 9.11 4.55
C ILE A 101 7.43 8.01 3.88
N VAL A 102 6.80 7.12 4.69
CA VAL A 102 5.93 6.06 4.18
C VAL A 102 4.73 6.64 3.42
N ALA A 103 4.07 7.67 3.97
CA ALA A 103 2.93 8.32 3.32
C ALA A 103 3.30 8.92 1.97
N ARG A 104 4.49 9.55 1.86
CA ARG A 104 5.02 10.07 0.58
C ARG A 104 5.24 8.94 -0.42
N LYS A 105 5.81 7.81 0.03
CA LYS A 105 6.01 6.65 -0.84
C LYS A 105 4.69 6.06 -1.35
N VAL A 106 3.66 5.98 -0.51
CA VAL A 106 2.29 5.57 -0.92
C VAL A 106 1.75 6.52 -1.99
N ASP A 107 1.91 7.84 -1.82
CA ASP A 107 1.47 8.86 -2.78
C ASP A 107 2.19 8.72 -4.14
N ASP A 108 3.51 8.53 -4.14
CA ASP A 108 4.30 8.32 -5.37
C ASP A 108 3.86 7.06 -6.10
N ARG A 109 3.60 5.97 -5.39
CA ARG A 109 3.12 4.71 -5.99
C ARG A 109 1.71 4.83 -6.54
N LEU A 110 0.84 5.53 -5.83
CA LEU A 110 -0.53 5.80 -6.29
C LEU A 110 -0.52 6.51 -7.63
N ARG A 111 0.30 7.57 -7.78
CA ARG A 111 0.45 8.27 -9.07
C ARG A 111 1.01 7.39 -10.18
N GLN A 112 1.92 6.47 -9.87
CA GLN A 112 2.45 5.51 -10.85
C GLN A 112 1.37 4.56 -11.33
N TYR A 113 0.56 4.01 -10.40
CA TYR A 113 -0.53 3.11 -10.76
C TYR A 113 -1.69 3.82 -11.46
N GLU A 114 -1.99 5.08 -11.10
CA GLU A 114 -2.99 5.88 -11.81
C GLU A 114 -2.60 6.12 -13.27
N ARG A 115 -1.31 6.42 -13.55
CA ARG A 115 -0.79 6.56 -14.92
C ARG A 115 -0.79 5.25 -15.71
N ALA A 116 -0.67 4.12 -15.04
CA ALA A 116 -0.73 2.80 -15.64
C ALA A 116 -2.15 2.21 -15.66
N GLU A 117 -3.18 2.98 -15.25
CA GLU A 117 -4.59 2.58 -15.21
C GLU A 117 -4.85 1.28 -14.42
N LEU A 118 -4.00 1.00 -13.41
CA LEU A 118 -4.11 -0.17 -12.54
C LEU A 118 -5.10 0.12 -11.38
N TRP A 119 -6.39 0.21 -11.69
CA TRP A 119 -7.42 0.76 -10.80
C TRP A 119 -7.60 0.01 -9.48
N GLU A 120 -7.42 -1.32 -9.44
CA GLU A 120 -7.43 -2.08 -8.18
C GLU A 120 -6.29 -1.66 -7.24
N HIS A 121 -5.11 -1.41 -7.79
CA HIS A 121 -3.96 -0.91 -7.05
C HIS A 121 -4.16 0.54 -6.62
N VAL A 122 -4.73 1.38 -7.50
CA VAL A 122 -5.11 2.77 -7.18
C VAL A 122 -6.09 2.80 -6.02
N LEU A 123 -7.13 1.98 -6.04
CA LEU A 123 -8.11 1.86 -4.96
C LEU A 123 -7.43 1.46 -3.64
N THR A 124 -6.55 0.46 -3.68
CA THR A 124 -5.82 -0.04 -2.52
C THR A 124 -4.89 1.02 -1.92
N LEU A 125 -4.14 1.74 -2.76
CA LEU A 125 -3.23 2.79 -2.29
C LEU A 125 -3.97 4.05 -1.85
N SER A 126 -5.15 4.34 -2.40
CA SER A 126 -6.02 5.40 -1.89
C SER A 126 -6.50 5.09 -0.48
N ASP A 127 -6.95 3.84 -0.23
CA ASP A 127 -7.29 3.38 1.12
C ASP A 127 -6.08 3.44 2.07
N ALA A 128 -4.89 3.04 1.60
CA ALA A 128 -3.64 3.15 2.37
C ALA A 128 -3.30 4.61 2.72
N HIS A 129 -3.43 5.53 1.76
CA HIS A 129 -3.18 6.95 2.01
C HIS A 129 -4.15 7.55 3.04
N LEU A 130 -5.43 7.16 2.99
CA LEU A 130 -6.44 7.58 3.95
C LEU A 130 -6.17 7.09 5.38
N ILE A 131 -5.37 6.03 5.57
CA ILE A 131 -4.87 5.63 6.89
C ILE A 131 -4.01 6.76 7.49
N PHE A 132 -3.12 7.37 6.70
CA PHE A 132 -2.23 8.44 7.17
C PHE A 132 -2.92 9.80 7.25
N LYS A 133 -3.77 10.12 6.27
CA LYS A 133 -4.47 11.42 6.14
C LYS A 133 -5.98 11.21 5.99
N PRO A 134 -6.70 10.85 7.06
CA PRO A 134 -8.14 10.69 7.02
C PRO A 134 -8.81 12.03 6.67
N GLY A 135 -9.80 12.00 5.79
CA GLY A 135 -10.54 13.19 5.35
C GLY A 135 -9.91 13.98 4.20
N SER A 136 -8.82 13.50 3.60
CA SER A 136 -8.24 14.10 2.39
C SER A 136 -9.23 14.03 1.21
N ARG A 137 -9.74 15.18 0.76
CA ARG A 137 -10.69 15.26 -0.37
C ARG A 137 -10.09 14.74 -1.66
N GLN A 138 -8.79 15.00 -1.91
CA GLN A 138 -8.09 14.54 -3.11
C GLN A 138 -8.09 13.02 -3.20
N PHE A 139 -7.76 12.32 -2.11
CA PHE A 139 -7.66 10.85 -2.11
C PHE A 139 -9.03 10.18 -2.10
N ASN A 140 -10.04 10.80 -1.50
CA ASN A 140 -11.43 10.36 -1.65
C ASN A 140 -11.86 10.43 -3.11
N HIS A 141 -11.57 11.53 -3.81
CA HIS A 141 -11.86 11.66 -5.25
C HIS A 141 -11.12 10.62 -6.10
N THR A 142 -9.82 10.39 -5.85
CA THR A 142 -9.05 9.35 -6.56
C THR A 142 -9.61 7.96 -6.29
N ARG A 143 -10.02 7.69 -5.06
CA ARG A 143 -10.69 6.44 -4.67
C ARG A 143 -12.00 6.24 -5.41
N ASP A 144 -12.86 7.27 -5.45
CA ASP A 144 -14.15 7.23 -6.12
C ASP A 144 -13.98 7.05 -7.64
N LYS A 145 -12.99 7.73 -8.24
CA LYS A 145 -12.59 7.51 -9.64
C LYS A 145 -12.19 6.05 -9.88
N ALA A 146 -11.32 5.48 -9.03
CA ALA A 146 -10.91 4.09 -9.17
C ALA A 146 -12.11 3.12 -9.07
N LEU A 147 -13.05 3.38 -8.15
CA LEU A 147 -14.28 2.59 -8.04
C LEU A 147 -15.14 2.70 -9.30
N THR A 148 -15.27 3.89 -9.88
CA THR A 148 -16.00 4.12 -11.13
C THR A 148 -15.34 3.34 -12.28
N GLU A 149 -14.02 3.43 -12.42
CA GLU A 149 -13.28 2.70 -13.46
C GLU A 149 -13.39 1.17 -13.31
N LEU A 150 -13.35 0.66 -12.06
CA LEU A 150 -13.52 -0.78 -11.79
C LEU A 150 -14.94 -1.29 -12.04
N ARG A 151 -15.95 -0.42 -12.03
CA ARG A 151 -17.33 -0.78 -12.39
C ARG A 151 -17.54 -0.86 -13.89
N LYS A 152 -16.71 -0.17 -14.69
CA LYS A 152 -16.83 -0.21 -16.15
C LYS A 152 -16.61 -1.61 -16.67
N PRO A 153 -17.57 -2.21 -17.40
CA PRO A 153 -17.35 -3.49 -18.06
C PRO A 153 -16.32 -3.33 -19.17
N ARG A 154 -15.45 -4.34 -19.32
CA ARG A 154 -14.57 -4.44 -20.49
C ARG A 154 -15.32 -5.18 -21.58
N VAL A 155 -15.48 -4.54 -22.74
CA VAL A 155 -16.28 -5.07 -23.84
C VAL A 155 -15.37 -5.52 -24.98
N THR A 156 -15.60 -6.73 -25.46
CA THR A 156 -14.92 -7.29 -26.64
C THR A 156 -15.98 -7.70 -27.67
N VAL A 157 -15.81 -7.27 -28.90
CA VAL A 157 -16.69 -7.68 -30.00
C VAL A 157 -16.31 -9.08 -30.46
N LYS A 158 -17.27 -10.01 -30.48
CA LYS A 158 -17.09 -11.36 -30.97
C LYS A 158 -17.58 -11.53 -32.41
N GLY A 159 -18.51 -10.68 -32.84
CA GLY A 159 -19.04 -10.70 -34.22
C GLY A 159 -20.11 -9.64 -34.42
N LEU A 160 -20.40 -9.36 -35.69
CA LEU A 160 -21.41 -8.39 -36.13
C LEU A 160 -22.29 -9.03 -37.22
N PRO A 161 -23.03 -10.13 -36.93
CA PRO A 161 -23.90 -10.77 -37.90
C PRO A 161 -25.07 -9.86 -38.27
N GLU A 162 -25.59 -10.08 -39.49
CA GLU A 162 -26.81 -9.46 -39.99
C GLU A 162 -27.94 -10.48 -39.99
N PHE A 163 -29.05 -10.14 -39.36
CA PHE A 163 -30.26 -10.94 -39.32
C PHE A 163 -31.45 -10.09 -39.77
N GLY A 164 -32.13 -10.52 -40.86
CA GLY A 164 -33.31 -9.80 -41.34
C GLY A 164 -33.06 -8.34 -41.73
N GLY A 165 -31.86 -8.01 -42.21
CA GLY A 165 -31.47 -6.63 -42.54
C GLY A 165 -31.05 -5.77 -41.35
N GLN A 166 -31.01 -6.34 -40.16
CA GLN A 166 -30.53 -5.66 -38.96
C GLN A 166 -29.20 -6.26 -38.47
N LYS A 167 -28.23 -5.41 -38.20
CA LYS A 167 -26.97 -5.84 -37.59
C LYS A 167 -27.14 -5.98 -36.09
N ILE A 168 -26.69 -7.10 -35.55
CA ILE A 168 -26.67 -7.41 -34.12
C ILE A 168 -25.22 -7.57 -33.70
N ALA A 169 -24.81 -6.93 -32.61
CA ALA A 169 -23.48 -7.12 -32.05
C ALA A 169 -23.47 -8.30 -31.07
N ILE A 170 -22.55 -9.24 -31.28
CA ILE A 170 -22.23 -10.28 -30.29
C ILE A 170 -21.08 -9.76 -29.47
N LEU A 171 -21.33 -9.49 -28.18
CA LEU A 171 -20.40 -8.82 -27.28
C LEU A 171 -20.08 -9.71 -26.09
N SER A 172 -18.82 -9.73 -25.71
CA SER A 172 -18.37 -10.32 -24.45
C SER A 172 -18.12 -9.19 -23.45
N PHE A 173 -18.84 -9.20 -22.33
CA PHE A 173 -18.72 -8.27 -21.22
C PHE A 173 -17.95 -8.94 -20.10
N TYR A 174 -16.77 -8.44 -19.74
CA TYR A 174 -16.08 -8.80 -18.53
C TYR A 174 -16.37 -7.75 -17.46
N LEU A 175 -16.90 -8.16 -16.31
CA LEU A 175 -17.23 -7.31 -15.17
C LEU A 175 -16.10 -7.41 -14.12
N PRO A 176 -15.22 -6.40 -14.00
CA PRO A 176 -14.05 -6.49 -13.10
C PRO A 176 -14.42 -6.65 -11.62
N MET A 177 -15.58 -6.11 -11.18
CA MET A 177 -16.01 -6.18 -9.78
C MET A 177 -16.41 -7.57 -9.33
N THR A 178 -17.01 -8.38 -10.24
CA THR A 178 -17.47 -9.74 -9.94
C THR A 178 -16.56 -10.80 -10.53
N ASN A 179 -15.62 -10.41 -11.40
CA ASN A 179 -14.76 -11.30 -12.18
C ASN A 179 -15.54 -12.27 -13.08
N GLU A 180 -16.70 -11.82 -13.59
CA GLU A 180 -17.60 -12.60 -14.43
C GLU A 180 -17.54 -12.13 -15.87
N THR A 181 -17.80 -13.07 -16.80
CA THR A 181 -17.85 -12.78 -18.22
C THR A 181 -19.20 -13.25 -18.80
N TYR A 182 -19.89 -12.36 -19.51
CA TYR A 182 -21.15 -12.62 -20.15
C TYR A 182 -21.03 -12.47 -21.66
N LEU A 183 -21.66 -13.35 -22.41
CA LEU A 183 -21.78 -13.23 -23.86
C LEU A 183 -23.20 -12.78 -24.19
N GLU A 184 -23.33 -11.65 -24.86
CA GLU A 184 -24.62 -11.02 -25.12
C GLU A 184 -24.81 -10.66 -26.60
N HIS A 185 -26.06 -10.71 -27.03
CA HIS A 185 -26.49 -10.16 -28.31
C HIS A 185 -27.16 -8.82 -28.04
N MET A 186 -26.72 -7.78 -28.75
CA MET A 186 -27.25 -6.42 -28.58
C MET A 186 -27.62 -5.83 -29.93
N ALA A 187 -28.83 -5.31 -30.01
CA ALA A 187 -29.25 -4.41 -31.09
C ALA A 187 -28.82 -2.96 -30.78
N PHE A 188 -28.81 -2.13 -31.82
CA PHE A 188 -28.49 -0.69 -31.63
C PHE A 188 -29.52 -0.01 -30.74
N GLY A 189 -29.03 0.77 -29.80
CA GLY A 189 -29.80 1.45 -28.76
C GLY A 189 -30.05 0.62 -27.51
N GLU A 190 -29.78 -0.69 -27.51
CA GLU A 190 -29.90 -1.51 -26.30
C GLU A 190 -28.85 -1.18 -25.25
N GLU A 191 -29.22 -1.44 -24.00
CA GLU A 191 -28.44 -1.18 -22.80
C GLU A 191 -28.25 -2.49 -22.03
N LYS A 192 -26.98 -2.85 -21.73
CA LYS A 192 -26.64 -3.99 -20.85
C LYS A 192 -25.42 -3.64 -20.01
N TYR A 193 -25.41 -4.06 -18.76
CA TYR A 193 -24.31 -3.87 -17.82
C TYR A 193 -23.80 -2.43 -17.72
N GLY A 194 -24.70 -1.44 -17.84
CA GLY A 194 -24.34 -0.01 -17.77
C GLY A 194 -23.69 0.53 -19.05
N VAL A 195 -23.81 -0.20 -20.18
CA VAL A 195 -23.30 0.22 -21.49
C VAL A 195 -24.43 0.25 -22.50
N ARG A 196 -24.47 1.28 -23.36
CA ARG A 196 -25.37 1.42 -24.50
C ARG A 196 -24.62 1.19 -25.79
N LEU A 197 -25.17 0.37 -26.70
CA LEU A 197 -24.64 0.18 -28.05
C LEU A 197 -25.15 1.28 -28.97
N LEU A 198 -24.25 2.14 -29.49
CA LEU A 198 -24.63 3.30 -30.31
C LEU A 198 -24.63 2.98 -31.81
N GLY A 199 -23.80 2.07 -32.30
CA GLY A 199 -23.71 1.73 -33.71
C GLY A 199 -22.41 1.06 -34.12
N VAL A 200 -22.32 0.74 -35.41
CA VAL A 200 -21.10 0.15 -36.00
C VAL A 200 -20.05 1.24 -36.23
N PHE A 201 -18.80 0.85 -36.15
CA PHE A 201 -17.63 1.65 -36.47
C PHE A 201 -16.83 1.01 -37.61
N GLY A 202 -16.53 1.79 -38.66
CA GLY A 202 -15.55 1.50 -39.69
C GLY A 202 -15.75 0.16 -40.41
N GLU A 203 -16.78 0.01 -41.26
CA GLU A 203 -17.01 -1.18 -42.11
C GLU A 203 -16.90 -2.51 -41.33
N ASP A 204 -17.61 -2.59 -40.20
CA ASP A 204 -17.65 -3.77 -39.32
C ASP A 204 -16.36 -4.05 -38.51
N ARG A 205 -15.45 -3.07 -38.38
CA ARG A 205 -14.23 -3.21 -37.58
C ARG A 205 -14.46 -3.11 -36.06
N GLY A 206 -15.65 -2.64 -35.65
CA GLY A 206 -16.00 -2.51 -34.25
C GLY A 206 -17.35 -1.87 -34.04
N VAL A 207 -17.63 -1.55 -32.78
CA VAL A 207 -18.86 -0.86 -32.37
C VAL A 207 -18.54 0.37 -31.52
N ARG A 208 -19.37 1.41 -31.65
CA ARG A 208 -19.38 2.56 -30.74
C ARG A 208 -20.29 2.27 -29.57
N MET A 209 -19.83 2.55 -28.39
CA MET A 209 -20.54 2.32 -27.15
C MET A 209 -20.42 3.52 -26.22
N GLU A 210 -21.30 3.59 -25.24
CA GLU A 210 -21.33 4.64 -24.22
C GLU A 210 -21.51 4.01 -22.84
N TYR A 211 -20.66 4.39 -21.88
CA TYR A 211 -20.88 4.08 -20.47
C TYR A 211 -21.99 4.99 -19.92
N LEU A 212 -23.07 4.44 -19.40
CA LEU A 212 -24.24 5.21 -18.94
C LEU A 212 -23.94 6.03 -17.69
N GLU A 213 -23.09 5.53 -16.80
CA GLU A 213 -22.74 6.24 -15.54
C GLU A 213 -21.92 7.51 -15.80
N THR A 214 -21.04 7.50 -16.81
CA THR A 214 -20.11 8.62 -17.08
C THR A 214 -20.43 9.39 -18.36
N GLY A 215 -21.26 8.83 -19.26
CA GLY A 215 -21.51 9.36 -20.60
C GLY A 215 -20.29 9.23 -21.53
N GLU A 216 -19.24 8.53 -21.10
CA GLU A 216 -18.01 8.34 -21.87
C GLU A 216 -18.27 7.42 -23.05
N ARG A 217 -17.86 7.85 -24.25
CA ARG A 217 -17.96 7.06 -25.49
C ARG A 217 -16.65 6.39 -25.83
N PHE A 218 -16.73 5.12 -26.22
CA PHE A 218 -15.56 4.34 -26.60
C PHE A 218 -15.86 3.43 -27.80
N ILE A 219 -14.80 2.85 -28.39
CA ILE A 219 -14.91 1.91 -29.49
C ILE A 219 -14.40 0.56 -29.01
N ALA A 220 -15.23 -0.46 -29.13
CA ALA A 220 -14.81 -1.85 -28.97
C ALA A 220 -14.54 -2.44 -30.37
N TYR A 221 -13.31 -2.94 -30.57
CA TYR A 221 -12.88 -3.50 -31.86
C TYR A 221 -13.16 -5.00 -31.97
N VAL A 222 -13.42 -5.47 -33.18
CA VAL A 222 -13.37 -6.90 -33.49
C VAL A 222 -11.92 -7.33 -33.44
N PRO A 223 -11.56 -8.38 -32.64
CA PRO A 223 -10.19 -8.88 -32.64
C PRO A 223 -9.78 -9.28 -34.07
N SER A 224 -8.68 -8.71 -34.56
CA SER A 224 -8.13 -9.15 -35.84
C SER A 224 -7.71 -10.62 -35.72
N ALA A 225 -8.23 -11.47 -36.58
CA ALA A 225 -7.74 -12.85 -36.70
C ALA A 225 -6.23 -12.81 -36.98
N ARG A 226 -5.45 -13.32 -36.02
CA ARG A 226 -4.01 -13.54 -36.20
C ARG A 226 -3.78 -14.84 -36.94
#